data_778374731bac3746767b36f2bbd46d33
#
_entry.id   778374731bac3746767b36f2bbd46d33
#
_cell.length_a   1.000
_cell.length_b   1.000
_cell.length_c   1.000
_cell.angle_alpha   90.00
_cell.angle_beta   90.00
_cell.angle_gamma   90.00
#
_symmetry.space_group_name_H-M   'P 1'
#
loop_
_entity.id
_entity.type
_entity.pdbx_description
1 polymer ?
#
loop_
_entity_poly.entity_id
_entity_poly.type
_entity_poly.pdbx_seq_one_letter_code
_entity_poly.pdbx_strand_id
1 'polypeptide(L)'
;MDFTTNEDQQALVGLATQILSERATPKRLAELEAAGGWYDEALWQQLASAGIAGAALAEDVGGGGLGLTELALLLEQVGAHVAPVPLLETVLCAALPIDAFGTTEQRQRDLPDVAAGRALLTAALVESGRDDPRRPLTTATADGDGFRLSGVKSCVPFAADARRILVPASTSDSGIVLALVDPTAAGVTIRPQTATSGQPQGEVELADVAVAAGDVLVGPDRGAEALDWLLDRALVGVAATALGVSGRALAMSATYTTGREQFGRAIATFQAVGHRLADAFVDVEAMRLTTLQAVWLLDAGLPAATEVAVAKWWACEGGHRVAHAAQHVHGGVGVDVEYPLSRYFRWSKQLEMTLGAAPAQLLRIGSTLATEPA
;
A
#
# COMPACT_ATOMS: atom_id res chain seq x y z
N MET A 1 -11.67 -8.54 -21.27
CA MET A 1 -10.51 -7.97 -20.55
C MET A 1 -9.28 -8.77 -20.94
N ASP A 2 -8.23 -8.10 -21.33
CA ASP A 2 -6.90 -8.71 -21.57
C ASP A 2 -5.99 -8.25 -20.43
N PHE A 3 -5.40 -9.20 -19.72
CA PHE A 3 -4.49 -8.95 -18.59
C PHE A 3 -3.02 -9.26 -18.96
N THR A 4 -2.72 -9.43 -20.25
CA THR A 4 -1.34 -9.60 -20.70
C THR A 4 -0.60 -8.26 -20.64
N THR A 5 0.61 -8.27 -20.09
CA THR A 5 1.49 -7.10 -20.05
C THR A 5 2.07 -6.85 -21.45
N ASN A 6 2.07 -5.59 -21.88
CA ASN A 6 2.74 -5.15 -23.10
C ASN A 6 4.27 -5.06 -22.92
N GLU A 7 5.00 -4.77 -24.02
CA GLU A 7 6.47 -4.69 -24.01
C GLU A 7 7.01 -3.62 -23.04
N ASP A 8 6.37 -2.46 -22.97
CA ASP A 8 6.78 -1.35 -22.08
C ASP A 8 6.57 -1.72 -20.60
N GLN A 9 5.44 -2.33 -20.28
CA GLN A 9 5.15 -2.85 -18.94
C GLN A 9 6.15 -3.94 -18.53
N GLN A 10 6.49 -4.85 -19.45
CA GLN A 10 7.49 -5.89 -19.21
C GLN A 10 8.88 -5.28 -18.98
N ALA A 11 9.27 -4.26 -19.75
CA ALA A 11 10.53 -3.56 -19.58
C ALA A 11 10.59 -2.83 -18.22
N LEU A 12 9.51 -2.14 -17.82
CA LEU A 12 9.39 -1.47 -16.55
C LEU A 12 9.51 -2.45 -15.36
N VAL A 13 8.75 -3.55 -15.41
CA VAL A 13 8.81 -4.62 -14.40
C VAL A 13 10.21 -5.25 -14.37
N GLY A 14 10.82 -5.50 -15.53
CA GLY A 14 12.17 -6.04 -15.64
C GLY A 14 13.22 -5.14 -14.96
N LEU A 15 13.16 -3.83 -15.20
CA LEU A 15 14.05 -2.84 -14.56
C LEU A 15 13.85 -2.80 -13.04
N ALA A 16 12.60 -2.74 -12.58
CA ALA A 16 12.29 -2.74 -11.15
C ALA A 16 12.79 -4.03 -10.49
N THR A 17 12.53 -5.20 -11.09
CA THR A 17 12.97 -6.50 -10.59
C THR A 17 14.49 -6.58 -10.50
N GLN A 18 15.20 -6.07 -11.50
CA GLN A 18 16.67 -6.05 -11.48
C GLN A 18 17.19 -5.23 -10.29
N ILE A 19 16.75 -3.99 -10.14
CA ILE A 19 17.18 -3.11 -9.04
C ILE A 19 16.85 -3.73 -7.69
N LEU A 20 15.62 -4.22 -7.52
CA LEU A 20 15.14 -4.79 -6.26
C LEU A 20 15.88 -6.09 -5.89
N SER A 21 16.14 -6.99 -6.86
CA SER A 21 16.87 -8.23 -6.61
C SER A 21 18.33 -8.00 -6.23
N GLU A 22 18.97 -6.97 -6.78
CA GLU A 22 20.35 -6.60 -6.47
C GLU A 22 20.48 -5.91 -5.11
N ARG A 23 19.46 -5.13 -4.67
CA ARG A 23 19.54 -4.25 -3.50
C ARG A 23 18.75 -4.76 -2.30
N ALA A 24 17.54 -5.27 -2.47
CA ALA A 24 16.74 -5.82 -1.38
C ALA A 24 17.11 -7.28 -1.08
N THR A 25 18.39 -7.57 -0.95
CA THR A 25 18.86 -8.92 -0.63
C THR A 25 18.58 -9.28 0.82
N PRO A 26 18.40 -10.59 1.16
CA PRO A 26 18.19 -11.01 2.55
C PRO A 26 19.27 -10.49 3.52
N LYS A 27 20.52 -10.41 3.06
CA LYS A 27 21.63 -9.86 3.86
C LYS A 27 21.44 -8.37 4.11
N ARG A 28 21.11 -7.57 3.07
CA ARG A 28 20.89 -6.12 3.20
C ARG A 28 19.72 -5.83 4.11
N LEU A 29 18.60 -6.57 3.99
CA LEU A 29 17.45 -6.43 4.85
C LEU A 29 17.77 -6.74 6.31
N ALA A 30 18.57 -7.79 6.57
CA ALA A 30 19.01 -8.11 7.92
C ALA A 30 19.93 -7.03 8.52
N GLU A 31 20.85 -6.46 7.74
CA GLU A 31 21.70 -5.34 8.16
C GLU A 31 20.88 -4.11 8.53
N LEU A 32 19.85 -3.79 7.74
CA LEU A 32 18.95 -2.67 8.00
C LEU A 32 18.14 -2.86 9.29
N GLU A 33 17.55 -4.04 9.46
CA GLU A 33 16.82 -4.42 10.68
C GLU A 33 17.71 -4.40 11.92
N ALA A 34 18.94 -4.90 11.83
CA ALA A 34 19.91 -4.90 12.93
C ALA A 34 20.34 -3.48 13.33
N ALA A 35 20.33 -2.54 12.39
CA ALA A 35 20.59 -1.12 12.66
C ALA A 35 19.35 -0.40 13.26
N GLY A 36 18.23 -1.11 13.48
CA GLY A 36 16.98 -0.52 13.97
C GLY A 36 16.21 0.29 12.92
N GLY A 37 16.59 0.15 11.63
CA GLY A 37 15.95 0.80 10.50
C GLY A 37 14.99 -0.12 9.76
N TRP A 38 14.11 0.49 8.96
CA TRP A 38 13.26 -0.22 8.00
C TRP A 38 13.40 0.38 6.61
N TYR A 39 13.44 1.70 6.49
CA TYR A 39 13.53 2.41 5.22
C TYR A 39 14.94 2.36 4.63
N ASP A 40 15.07 1.88 3.38
CA ASP A 40 16.33 1.92 2.62
C ASP A 40 16.33 3.12 1.67
N GLU A 41 16.83 4.26 2.17
CA GLU A 41 16.92 5.51 1.41
C GLU A 41 17.76 5.36 0.14
N ALA A 42 18.86 4.57 0.20
CA ALA A 42 19.71 4.37 -0.96
C ALA A 42 19.01 3.59 -2.08
N LEU A 43 18.20 2.59 -1.71
CA LEU A 43 17.35 1.88 -2.66
C LEU A 43 16.27 2.81 -3.23
N TRP A 44 15.62 3.62 -2.39
CA TRP A 44 14.61 4.57 -2.82
C TRP A 44 15.16 5.58 -3.83
N GLN A 45 16.33 6.16 -3.56
CA GLN A 45 17.02 7.07 -4.48
C GLN A 45 17.40 6.39 -5.81
N GLN A 46 17.78 5.11 -5.78
CA GLN A 46 18.07 4.37 -7.00
C GLN A 46 16.81 4.13 -7.84
N LEU A 47 15.68 3.77 -7.21
CA LEU A 47 14.39 3.63 -7.89
C LEU A 47 13.93 4.98 -8.48
N ALA A 48 14.09 6.07 -7.76
CA ALA A 48 13.77 7.41 -8.25
C ALA A 48 14.66 7.81 -9.44
N SER A 49 15.96 7.56 -9.36
CA SER A 49 16.91 7.82 -10.46
C SER A 49 16.62 7.01 -11.71
N ALA A 50 16.00 5.85 -11.56
CA ALA A 50 15.51 5.00 -12.65
C ALA A 50 14.09 5.40 -13.14
N GLY A 51 13.49 6.46 -12.60
CA GLY A 51 12.15 6.92 -12.94
C GLY A 51 10.99 6.14 -12.30
N ILE A 52 11.29 5.12 -11.49
CA ILE A 52 10.26 4.22 -10.92
C ILE A 52 9.42 4.93 -9.85
N ALA A 53 10.05 5.74 -8.98
CA ALA A 53 9.33 6.47 -7.93
C ALA A 53 8.32 7.48 -8.50
N GLY A 54 8.63 8.10 -9.64
CA GLY A 54 7.75 9.05 -10.32
C GLY A 54 6.92 8.44 -11.46
N ALA A 55 6.97 7.13 -11.69
CA ALA A 55 6.43 6.51 -12.90
C ALA A 55 4.96 6.87 -13.16
N ALA A 56 4.11 6.90 -12.15
CA ALA A 56 2.68 7.17 -12.24
C ALA A 56 2.30 8.67 -12.05
N LEU A 57 3.26 9.55 -11.80
CA LEU A 57 3.02 10.99 -11.71
C LEU A 57 3.10 11.63 -13.10
N ALA A 58 2.41 12.75 -13.26
CA ALA A 58 2.37 13.45 -14.53
C ALA A 58 3.77 13.97 -14.97
N GLU A 59 3.98 14.06 -16.28
CA GLU A 59 5.27 14.49 -16.87
C GLU A 59 5.65 15.92 -16.48
N ASP A 60 4.68 16.83 -16.35
CA ASP A 60 4.90 18.24 -15.99
C ASP A 60 5.44 18.46 -14.57
N VAL A 61 5.40 17.42 -13.72
CA VAL A 61 6.01 17.41 -12.39
C VAL A 61 7.24 16.49 -12.31
N GLY A 62 7.75 16.05 -13.45
CA GLY A 62 8.94 15.19 -13.54
C GLY A 62 8.63 13.69 -13.41
N GLY A 63 7.37 13.30 -13.54
CA GLY A 63 6.93 11.90 -13.56
C GLY A 63 6.99 11.24 -14.94
N GLY A 64 6.57 9.99 -15.01
CA GLY A 64 6.54 9.18 -16.24
C GLY A 64 5.21 9.20 -16.99
N GLY A 65 4.15 9.78 -16.42
CA GLY A 65 2.81 9.83 -17.03
C GLY A 65 2.13 8.47 -17.18
N LEU A 66 2.60 7.43 -16.46
CA LEU A 66 2.05 6.09 -16.53
C LEU A 66 0.78 5.96 -15.65
N GLY A 67 0.03 4.85 -15.84
CA GLY A 67 -1.23 4.62 -15.16
C GLY A 67 -1.12 3.86 -13.83
N LEU A 68 -2.30 3.59 -13.26
CA LEU A 68 -2.43 2.76 -12.06
C LEU A 68 -1.99 1.32 -12.33
N THR A 69 -2.16 0.82 -13.55
CA THR A 69 -1.71 -0.52 -13.96
C THR A 69 -0.22 -0.68 -13.76
N GLU A 70 0.60 0.23 -14.26
CA GLU A 70 2.05 0.19 -14.12
C GLU A 70 2.46 0.34 -12.65
N LEU A 71 1.80 1.22 -11.90
CA LEU A 71 2.06 1.37 -10.47
C LEU A 71 1.72 0.10 -9.68
N ALA A 72 0.63 -0.59 -10.01
CA ALA A 72 0.27 -1.86 -9.39
C ALA A 72 1.30 -2.96 -9.68
N LEU A 73 1.80 -3.04 -10.92
CA LEU A 73 2.87 -3.97 -11.29
C LEU A 73 4.17 -3.67 -10.52
N LEU A 74 4.51 -2.39 -10.31
CA LEU A 74 5.66 -2.00 -9.50
C LEU A 74 5.47 -2.35 -8.01
N LEU A 75 4.27 -2.14 -7.46
CA LEU A 75 3.93 -2.52 -6.08
C LEU A 75 3.98 -4.03 -5.86
N GLU A 76 3.60 -4.83 -6.86
CA GLU A 76 3.79 -6.28 -6.84
C GLU A 76 5.28 -6.62 -6.71
N GLN A 77 6.18 -5.94 -7.45
CA GLN A 77 7.62 -6.17 -7.32
C GLN A 77 8.17 -5.73 -5.95
N VAL A 78 7.71 -4.61 -5.40
CA VAL A 78 8.03 -4.20 -4.02
C VAL A 78 7.64 -5.30 -3.03
N GLY A 79 6.45 -5.87 -3.15
CA GLY A 79 5.99 -6.99 -2.33
C GLY A 79 6.81 -8.27 -2.53
N ALA A 80 7.12 -8.64 -3.78
CA ALA A 80 7.88 -9.84 -4.12
C ALA A 80 9.31 -9.82 -3.54
N HIS A 81 9.87 -8.63 -3.29
CA HIS A 81 11.19 -8.45 -2.70
C HIS A 81 11.15 -7.99 -1.23
N VAL A 82 9.95 -7.82 -0.65
CA VAL A 82 9.73 -7.17 0.66
C VAL A 82 10.62 -5.93 0.81
N ALA A 83 10.65 -5.13 -0.26
CA ALA A 83 11.55 -4.00 -0.40
C ALA A 83 11.10 -2.85 0.51
N PRO A 84 11.95 -2.35 1.42
CA PRO A 84 11.59 -1.38 2.43
C PRO A 84 11.62 0.06 1.86
N VAL A 85 10.74 0.33 0.93
CA VAL A 85 10.57 1.62 0.23
C VAL A 85 9.11 2.08 0.25
N PRO A 86 8.84 3.39 0.34
CA PRO A 86 7.49 3.93 0.58
C PRO A 86 6.70 4.17 -0.72
N LEU A 87 6.77 3.26 -1.70
CA LEU A 87 6.10 3.44 -3.00
C LEU A 87 4.57 3.49 -2.84
N LEU A 88 4.01 2.62 -2.01
CA LEU A 88 2.58 2.60 -1.70
C LEU A 88 2.15 3.88 -0.98
N GLU A 89 2.85 4.23 0.08
CA GLU A 89 2.47 5.30 1.00
C GLU A 89 2.70 6.67 0.37
N THR A 90 3.87 6.89 -0.20
CA THR A 90 4.25 8.19 -0.74
C THR A 90 3.64 8.44 -2.11
N VAL A 91 3.75 7.49 -3.03
CA VAL A 91 3.31 7.74 -4.41
C VAL A 91 1.81 7.51 -4.53
N LEU A 92 1.31 6.32 -4.18
CA LEU A 92 -0.09 5.99 -4.42
C LEU A 92 -1.03 6.70 -3.44
N CYS A 93 -0.71 6.70 -2.13
CA CYS A 93 -1.64 7.22 -1.12
C CYS A 93 -1.57 8.74 -0.94
N ALA A 94 -0.48 9.41 -1.33
CA ALA A 94 -0.32 10.84 -1.09
C ALA A 94 -0.03 11.65 -2.37
N ALA A 95 0.93 11.28 -3.19
CA ALA A 95 1.30 12.06 -4.36
C ALA A 95 0.25 11.98 -5.48
N LEU A 96 -0.27 10.79 -5.79
CA LEU A 96 -1.34 10.63 -6.79
C LEU A 96 -2.60 11.46 -6.50
N PRO A 97 -3.14 11.53 -5.27
CA PRO A 97 -4.24 12.46 -4.96
C PRO A 97 -3.89 13.93 -5.21
N ILE A 98 -2.65 14.36 -4.90
CA ILE A 98 -2.18 15.73 -5.19
C ILE A 98 -2.10 15.95 -6.70
N ASP A 99 -1.64 14.96 -7.45
CA ASP A 99 -1.58 15.05 -8.91
C ASP A 99 -2.98 15.13 -9.54
N ALA A 100 -3.94 14.35 -9.03
CA ALA A 100 -5.29 14.28 -9.56
C ALA A 100 -6.20 15.47 -9.18
N PHE A 101 -6.06 16.02 -7.97
CA PHE A 101 -6.99 16.99 -7.40
C PHE A 101 -6.33 18.32 -7.03
N GLY A 102 -5.00 18.38 -6.96
CA GLY A 102 -4.27 19.57 -6.53
C GLY A 102 -4.31 20.70 -7.56
N THR A 103 -4.18 21.92 -7.04
CA THR A 103 -3.92 23.09 -7.90
C THR A 103 -2.53 22.97 -8.54
N THR A 104 -2.28 23.78 -9.57
CA THR A 104 -0.96 23.83 -10.19
C THR A 104 0.13 24.16 -9.17
N GLU A 105 -0.16 25.07 -8.24
CA GLU A 105 0.78 25.47 -7.18
C GLU A 105 1.08 24.30 -6.21
N GLN A 106 0.06 23.55 -5.79
CA GLN A 106 0.24 22.38 -4.93
C GLN A 106 1.05 21.29 -5.62
N ARG A 107 0.71 20.97 -6.88
CA ARG A 107 1.44 20.00 -7.69
C ARG A 107 2.92 20.38 -7.86
N GLN A 108 3.21 21.61 -8.27
CA GLN A 108 4.58 22.09 -8.48
C GLN A 108 5.38 22.24 -7.19
N ARG A 109 4.73 22.49 -6.05
CA ARG A 109 5.38 22.58 -4.74
C ARG A 109 5.84 21.23 -4.21
N ASP A 110 4.99 20.20 -4.35
CA ASP A 110 5.18 18.94 -3.62
C ASP A 110 5.68 17.77 -4.50
N LEU A 111 5.22 17.66 -5.76
CA LEU A 111 5.45 16.46 -6.57
C LEU A 111 6.84 16.32 -7.21
N PRO A 112 7.54 17.38 -7.67
CA PRO A 112 8.86 17.22 -8.29
C PRO A 112 9.90 16.58 -7.37
N ASP A 113 9.86 16.90 -6.08
CA ASP A 113 10.76 16.30 -5.10
C ASP A 113 10.38 14.85 -4.77
N VAL A 114 9.10 14.49 -4.85
CA VAL A 114 8.64 13.10 -4.74
C VAL A 114 9.10 12.28 -5.94
N ALA A 115 8.87 12.75 -7.15
CA ALA A 115 9.30 12.07 -8.38
C ALA A 115 10.81 11.83 -8.39
N ALA A 116 11.59 12.76 -7.85
CA ALA A 116 13.04 12.65 -7.70
C ALA A 116 13.51 11.90 -6.44
N GLY A 117 12.58 11.36 -5.63
CA GLY A 117 12.88 10.61 -4.41
C GLY A 117 13.39 11.45 -3.23
N ARG A 118 13.39 12.78 -3.33
CA ARG A 118 13.93 13.69 -2.30
C ARG A 118 12.94 14.02 -1.17
N ALA A 119 11.65 13.76 -1.37
CA ALA A 119 10.63 14.00 -0.36
C ALA A 119 9.73 12.77 -0.21
N LEU A 120 9.36 12.48 1.03
CA LEU A 120 8.30 11.53 1.36
C LEU A 120 7.02 12.29 1.67
N LEU A 121 5.91 11.75 1.20
CA LEU A 121 4.57 12.15 1.58
C LEU A 121 3.87 10.94 2.17
N THR A 122 2.80 11.16 2.94
CA THR A 122 1.99 10.07 3.47
C THR A 122 0.53 10.47 3.61
N ALA A 123 -0.34 9.50 3.86
CA ALA A 123 -1.76 9.72 4.11
C ALA A 123 -2.18 9.10 5.45
N ALA A 124 -2.94 9.87 6.23
CA ALA A 124 -3.44 9.48 7.53
C ALA A 124 -4.90 9.01 7.42
N LEU A 125 -5.10 7.75 6.99
CA LEU A 125 -6.40 7.20 6.60
C LEU A 125 -7.11 6.43 7.71
N VAL A 126 -6.40 6.03 8.77
CA VAL A 126 -6.91 5.14 9.82
C VAL A 126 -7.11 5.91 11.12
N GLU A 127 -8.19 5.60 11.84
CA GLU A 127 -8.50 6.15 13.16
C GLU A 127 -8.94 5.04 14.12
N SER A 128 -8.48 5.09 15.36
CA SER A 128 -8.93 4.16 16.39
C SER A 128 -10.44 4.27 16.64
N GLY A 129 -11.14 3.14 16.66
CA GLY A 129 -12.59 3.12 16.86
C GLY A 129 -13.43 3.42 15.63
N ARG A 130 -12.81 3.47 14.44
CA ARG A 130 -13.49 3.64 13.17
C ARG A 130 -13.01 2.60 12.14
N ASP A 131 -13.90 1.72 11.72
CA ASP A 131 -13.59 0.66 10.75
C ASP A 131 -13.67 1.12 9.30
N ASP A 132 -14.46 2.18 9.02
CA ASP A 132 -14.63 2.74 7.68
C ASP A 132 -13.87 4.07 7.53
N PRO A 133 -12.73 4.10 6.81
CA PRO A 133 -11.96 5.31 6.57
C PRO A 133 -12.72 6.42 5.80
N ARG A 134 -13.85 6.07 5.15
CA ARG A 134 -14.72 7.02 4.44
C ARG A 134 -15.48 7.96 5.38
N ARG A 135 -15.48 7.67 6.66
CA ARG A 135 -16.18 8.43 7.70
C ARG A 135 -15.21 8.88 8.78
N PRO A 136 -14.31 9.84 8.49
CA PRO A 136 -13.32 10.28 9.46
C PRO A 136 -13.95 10.80 10.75
N LEU A 137 -13.35 10.48 11.89
CA LEU A 137 -13.66 11.07 13.20
C LEU A 137 -12.96 12.41 13.41
N THR A 138 -11.79 12.60 12.78
CA THR A 138 -11.10 13.90 12.74
C THR A 138 -12.03 14.94 12.17
N THR A 139 -12.14 16.09 12.84
CA THR A 139 -13.05 17.18 12.46
C THR A 139 -12.29 18.31 11.79
N ALA A 140 -12.96 18.98 10.86
CA ALA A 140 -12.53 20.22 10.20
C ALA A 140 -13.53 21.31 10.49
N THR A 141 -13.09 22.34 11.21
CA THR A 141 -13.90 23.55 11.50
C THR A 141 -13.41 24.67 10.60
N ALA A 142 -14.31 25.36 9.90
CA ALA A 142 -13.96 26.48 9.03
C ALA A 142 -13.27 27.60 9.82
N ASP A 143 -12.18 28.15 9.28
CA ASP A 143 -11.40 29.25 9.84
C ASP A 143 -10.95 30.18 8.71
N GLY A 144 -11.71 31.25 8.47
CA GLY A 144 -11.52 32.11 7.29
C GLY A 144 -11.79 31.36 5.99
N ASP A 145 -10.79 31.32 5.11
CA ASP A 145 -10.78 30.57 3.86
C ASP A 145 -10.13 29.16 3.99
N GLY A 146 -9.68 28.81 5.19
CA GLY A 146 -9.08 27.53 5.54
C GLY A 146 -9.90 26.76 6.59
N PHE A 147 -9.20 25.85 7.31
CA PHE A 147 -9.81 24.98 8.32
C PHE A 147 -8.90 24.83 9.54
N ARG A 148 -9.52 24.45 10.67
CA ARG A 148 -8.85 23.92 11.85
C ARG A 148 -9.17 22.46 12.00
N LEU A 149 -8.13 21.63 12.16
CA LEU A 149 -8.28 20.18 12.30
C LEU A 149 -8.08 19.75 13.74
N SER A 150 -8.98 18.88 14.22
CA SER A 150 -8.85 18.24 15.53
C SER A 150 -9.23 16.76 15.45
N GLY A 151 -8.36 15.88 16.00
CA GLY A 151 -8.57 14.44 15.99
C GLY A 151 -7.28 13.66 16.19
N VAL A 152 -7.39 12.34 16.06
CA VAL A 152 -6.24 11.42 16.18
C VAL A 152 -6.27 10.42 15.03
N LYS A 153 -5.18 10.38 14.27
CA LYS A 153 -4.93 9.38 13.23
C LYS A 153 -3.96 8.34 13.74
N SER A 154 -4.23 7.08 13.44
CA SER A 154 -3.44 5.94 13.91
C SER A 154 -2.74 5.24 12.76
N CYS A 155 -1.63 4.58 13.05
CA CYS A 155 -0.90 3.76 12.06
C CYS A 155 -0.54 4.53 10.78
N VAL A 156 -0.19 5.81 10.90
CA VAL A 156 0.20 6.66 9.77
C VAL A 156 1.63 6.29 9.36
N PRO A 157 1.84 5.69 8.18
CA PRO A 157 3.16 5.29 7.74
C PRO A 157 4.08 6.50 7.55
N PHE A 158 5.34 6.41 7.97
CA PHE A 158 6.35 7.49 7.80
C PHE A 158 5.92 8.86 8.30
N ALA A 159 5.03 8.93 9.29
CA ALA A 159 4.47 10.20 9.76
C ALA A 159 5.55 11.22 10.18
N ALA A 160 6.63 10.74 10.81
CA ALA A 160 7.73 11.60 11.28
C ALA A 160 8.69 12.04 10.16
N ASP A 161 8.74 11.29 9.04
CA ASP A 161 9.67 11.52 7.94
C ASP A 161 9.01 12.24 6.75
N ALA A 162 7.68 12.33 6.76
CA ALA A 162 6.91 12.93 5.68
C ALA A 162 7.01 14.45 5.67
N ARG A 163 7.17 15.04 4.48
CA ARG A 163 7.06 16.51 4.28
C ARG A 163 5.62 16.99 4.45
N ARG A 164 4.65 16.19 4.03
CA ARG A 164 3.21 16.46 4.15
C ARG A 164 2.47 15.18 4.51
N ILE A 165 1.44 15.34 5.31
CA ILE A 165 0.49 14.28 5.65
C ILE A 165 -0.86 14.66 5.04
N LEU A 166 -1.40 13.84 4.13
CA LEU A 166 -2.76 13.98 3.62
C LEU A 166 -3.74 13.51 4.68
N VAL A 167 -4.58 14.39 5.17
CA VAL A 167 -5.51 14.15 6.28
C VAL A 167 -6.95 14.35 5.82
N PRO A 168 -7.76 13.28 5.74
CA PRO A 168 -9.21 13.40 5.63
C PRO A 168 -9.82 13.83 6.98
N ALA A 169 -10.74 14.81 6.93
CA ALA A 169 -11.48 15.29 8.10
C ALA A 169 -12.94 15.61 7.75
N SER A 170 -13.86 15.37 8.68
CA SER A 170 -15.30 15.64 8.52
C SER A 170 -15.65 17.07 8.95
N THR A 171 -16.51 17.74 8.19
CA THR A 171 -17.12 19.03 8.59
C THR A 171 -18.42 18.82 9.34
N SER A 172 -18.92 19.87 10.00
CA SER A 172 -20.18 19.82 10.80
C SER A 172 -21.42 19.51 9.96
N ASP A 173 -21.40 19.82 8.67
CA ASP A 173 -22.47 19.59 7.70
C ASP A 173 -22.32 18.28 6.92
N SER A 174 -21.51 17.36 7.45
CA SER A 174 -21.22 16.03 6.87
C SER A 174 -20.42 16.04 5.57
N GLY A 175 -19.79 17.15 5.20
CA GLY A 175 -18.79 17.21 4.15
C GLY A 175 -17.46 16.58 4.61
N ILE A 176 -16.56 16.34 3.66
CA ILE A 176 -15.21 15.85 3.93
C ILE A 176 -14.22 16.81 3.30
N VAL A 177 -13.16 17.14 4.05
CA VAL A 177 -12.03 17.93 3.58
C VAL A 177 -10.82 17.01 3.49
N LEU A 178 -10.05 17.09 2.40
CA LEU A 178 -8.72 16.53 2.31
C LEU A 178 -7.70 17.65 2.48
N ALA A 179 -6.91 17.61 3.55
CA ALA A 179 -5.96 18.65 3.90
C ALA A 179 -4.51 18.13 3.85
N LEU A 180 -3.59 18.97 3.40
CA LEU A 180 -2.13 18.72 3.40
C LEU A 180 -1.53 19.34 4.67
N VAL A 181 -1.27 18.52 5.67
CA VAL A 181 -0.76 18.96 6.97
C VAL A 181 0.76 18.88 7.00
N ASP A 182 1.40 19.94 7.49
CA ASP A 182 2.82 19.93 7.84
C ASP A 182 3.01 19.19 9.17
N PRO A 183 3.79 18.10 9.25
CA PRO A 183 4.00 17.35 10.48
C PRO A 183 4.66 18.18 11.60
N THR A 184 5.28 19.32 11.26
CA THR A 184 5.92 20.23 12.22
C THR A 184 5.04 21.41 12.64
N ALA A 185 3.80 21.50 12.10
CA ALA A 185 2.88 22.59 12.43
C ALA A 185 2.49 22.59 13.91
N ALA A 186 2.20 23.78 14.42
CA ALA A 186 1.69 23.93 15.79
C ALA A 186 0.40 23.13 15.97
N GLY A 187 0.30 22.35 17.06
CA GLY A 187 -0.82 21.47 17.34
C GLY A 187 -0.70 20.04 16.78
N VAL A 188 0.33 19.76 15.99
CA VAL A 188 0.64 18.38 15.55
C VAL A 188 1.56 17.72 16.56
N THR A 189 1.17 16.51 17.00
CA THR A 189 2.04 15.66 17.84
C THR A 189 2.09 14.26 17.21
N ILE A 190 3.29 13.75 16.98
CA ILE A 190 3.51 12.42 16.41
C ILE A 190 4.12 11.52 17.47
N ARG A 191 3.43 10.42 17.79
CA ARG A 191 3.94 9.36 18.68
C ARG A 191 4.35 8.16 17.85
N PRO A 192 5.61 7.71 17.93
CA PRO A 192 6.08 6.58 17.14
C PRO A 192 5.29 5.31 17.40
N GLN A 193 4.99 4.58 16.34
CA GLN A 193 4.43 3.23 16.33
C GLN A 193 5.26 2.36 15.38
N THR A 194 5.26 1.06 15.62
CA THR A 194 5.96 0.10 14.76
C THR A 194 4.98 -0.96 14.29
N ALA A 195 4.91 -1.16 12.98
CA ALA A 195 4.07 -2.17 12.38
C ALA A 195 4.67 -3.58 12.51
N THR A 196 3.85 -4.61 12.25
CA THR A 196 4.28 -6.02 12.28
C THR A 196 5.43 -6.30 11.32
N SER A 197 5.49 -5.64 10.17
CA SER A 197 6.63 -5.73 9.22
C SER A 197 7.89 -5.02 9.70
N GLY A 198 7.80 -4.19 10.74
CA GLY A 198 8.84 -3.27 11.17
C GLY A 198 8.72 -1.88 10.56
N GLN A 199 7.80 -1.64 9.63
CA GLN A 199 7.57 -0.34 9.00
C GLN A 199 7.32 0.75 10.06
N PRO A 200 8.01 1.91 9.98
CA PRO A 200 7.77 3.01 10.89
C PRO A 200 6.38 3.61 10.64
N GLN A 201 5.65 3.79 11.73
CA GLN A 201 4.33 4.41 11.72
C GLN A 201 4.25 5.44 12.85
N GLY A 202 3.22 6.27 12.84
CA GLY A 202 2.94 7.22 13.90
C GLY A 202 1.46 7.30 14.23
N GLU A 203 1.16 7.52 15.50
CA GLU A 203 -0.09 8.13 15.92
C GLU A 203 0.06 9.64 15.77
N VAL A 204 -0.79 10.26 14.98
CA VAL A 204 -0.77 11.71 14.69
C VAL A 204 -1.95 12.36 15.39
N GLU A 205 -1.68 13.08 16.48
CA GLU A 205 -2.66 13.91 17.17
C GLU A 205 -2.69 15.30 16.55
N LEU A 206 -3.87 15.77 16.24
CA LEU A 206 -4.16 17.09 15.70
C LEU A 206 -4.97 17.87 16.74
N ALA A 207 -4.37 18.89 17.36
CA ALA A 207 -4.98 19.72 18.36
C ALA A 207 -5.17 21.15 17.81
N ASP A 208 -6.32 21.39 17.18
CA ASP A 208 -6.69 22.68 16.59
C ASP A 208 -5.65 23.19 15.55
N VAL A 209 -5.19 22.28 14.68
CA VAL A 209 -4.15 22.56 13.66
C VAL A 209 -4.73 23.44 12.56
N ALA A 210 -4.11 24.60 12.34
CA ALA A 210 -4.50 25.52 11.27
C ALA A 210 -4.02 24.99 9.91
N VAL A 211 -4.95 24.91 8.96
CA VAL A 211 -4.72 24.58 7.55
C VAL A 211 -5.15 25.76 6.70
N ALA A 212 -4.20 26.42 6.05
CA ALA A 212 -4.48 27.53 5.15
C ALA A 212 -5.21 27.05 3.87
N ALA A 213 -5.91 27.92 3.18
CA ALA A 213 -6.60 27.60 1.92
C ALA A 213 -5.68 26.93 0.88
N GLY A 214 -4.42 27.35 0.78
CA GLY A 214 -3.43 26.76 -0.11
C GLY A 214 -2.97 25.34 0.26
N ASP A 215 -3.33 24.84 1.44
CA ASP A 215 -3.07 23.48 1.92
C ASP A 215 -4.36 22.63 1.99
N VAL A 216 -5.50 23.18 1.61
CA VAL A 216 -6.73 22.40 1.36
C VAL A 216 -6.62 21.78 -0.04
N LEU A 217 -6.44 20.45 -0.10
CA LEU A 217 -6.35 19.76 -1.38
C LEU A 217 -7.72 19.66 -2.04
N VAL A 218 -8.75 19.24 -1.27
CA VAL A 218 -10.13 19.14 -1.75
C VAL A 218 -11.07 19.65 -0.65
N GLY A 219 -11.92 20.59 -0.99
CA GLY A 219 -12.93 21.15 -0.09
C GLY A 219 -14.12 20.20 0.13
N PRO A 220 -15.06 20.61 1.03
CA PRO A 220 -16.13 19.72 1.50
C PRO A 220 -17.10 19.26 0.41
N ASP A 221 -17.27 20.02 -0.66
CA ASP A 221 -18.21 19.70 -1.77
C ASP A 221 -17.79 18.45 -2.56
N ARG A 222 -16.48 18.19 -2.68
CA ARG A 222 -15.92 17.08 -3.45
C ARG A 222 -15.04 16.14 -2.63
N GLY A 223 -14.89 16.40 -1.35
CA GLY A 223 -13.97 15.64 -0.50
C GLY A 223 -14.36 14.18 -0.33
N ALA A 224 -15.65 13.85 -0.29
CA ALA A 224 -16.12 12.47 -0.24
C ALA A 224 -15.74 11.69 -1.51
N GLU A 225 -15.96 12.28 -2.69
CA GLU A 225 -15.57 11.71 -3.99
C GLU A 225 -14.05 11.47 -4.05
N ALA A 226 -13.26 12.46 -3.65
CA ALA A 226 -11.80 12.37 -3.66
C ALA A 226 -11.27 11.34 -2.65
N LEU A 227 -11.91 11.21 -1.49
CA LEU A 227 -11.56 10.19 -0.50
C LEU A 227 -11.90 8.78 -1.00
N ASP A 228 -13.04 8.59 -1.63
CA ASP A 228 -13.41 7.31 -2.25
C ASP A 228 -12.42 6.93 -3.36
N TRP A 229 -12.07 7.89 -4.22
CA TRP A 229 -11.08 7.73 -5.27
C TRP A 229 -9.71 7.29 -4.72
N LEU A 230 -9.25 7.92 -3.64
CA LEU A 230 -8.01 7.57 -2.95
C LEU A 230 -8.09 6.18 -2.33
N LEU A 231 -9.15 5.89 -1.58
CA LEU A 231 -9.28 4.61 -0.85
C LEU A 231 -9.39 3.42 -1.80
N ASP A 232 -10.05 3.55 -2.93
CA ASP A 232 -10.15 2.48 -3.92
C ASP A 232 -8.77 2.15 -4.49
N ARG A 233 -7.96 3.15 -4.81
CA ARG A 233 -6.58 2.97 -5.29
C ARG A 233 -5.66 2.44 -4.21
N ALA A 234 -5.78 2.92 -2.99
CA ALA A 234 -4.99 2.44 -1.86
C ALA A 234 -5.26 0.95 -1.57
N LEU A 235 -6.54 0.52 -1.60
CA LEU A 235 -6.91 -0.89 -1.41
C LEU A 235 -6.34 -1.79 -2.50
N VAL A 236 -6.37 -1.35 -3.75
CA VAL A 236 -5.77 -2.08 -4.87
C VAL A 236 -4.25 -2.12 -4.77
N GLY A 237 -3.61 -1.01 -4.35
CA GLY A 237 -2.17 -0.98 -4.11
C GLY A 237 -1.73 -1.95 -3.00
N VAL A 238 -2.51 -2.02 -1.92
CA VAL A 238 -2.31 -3.05 -0.86
C VAL A 238 -2.46 -4.46 -1.43
N ALA A 239 -3.48 -4.69 -2.28
CA ALA A 239 -3.71 -5.99 -2.90
C ALA A 239 -2.56 -6.39 -3.84
N ALA A 240 -2.06 -5.47 -4.66
CA ALA A 240 -0.92 -5.69 -5.54
C ALA A 240 0.36 -6.02 -4.77
N THR A 241 0.64 -5.28 -3.68
CA THR A 241 1.79 -5.57 -2.81
C THR A 241 1.65 -6.95 -2.15
N ALA A 242 0.46 -7.29 -1.66
CA ALA A 242 0.18 -8.59 -1.04
C ALA A 242 0.30 -9.75 -2.05
N LEU A 243 -0.08 -9.53 -3.31
CA LEU A 243 0.14 -10.49 -4.40
C LEU A 243 1.62 -10.81 -4.57
N GLY A 244 2.48 -9.79 -4.63
CA GLY A 244 3.93 -9.98 -4.73
C GLY A 244 4.51 -10.76 -3.55
N VAL A 245 4.12 -10.40 -2.32
CA VAL A 245 4.51 -11.12 -1.08
C VAL A 245 4.11 -12.59 -1.16
N SER A 246 2.85 -12.86 -1.53
CA SER A 246 2.29 -14.21 -1.57
C SER A 246 2.91 -15.07 -2.67
N GLY A 247 3.08 -14.51 -3.87
CA GLY A 247 3.71 -15.18 -5.01
C GLY A 247 5.15 -15.58 -4.68
N ARG A 248 5.92 -14.71 -4.03
CA ARG A 248 7.29 -15.02 -3.64
C ARG A 248 7.36 -16.06 -2.53
N ALA A 249 6.50 -15.96 -1.51
CA ALA A 249 6.42 -16.97 -0.45
C ALA A 249 6.09 -18.37 -0.99
N LEU A 250 5.17 -18.45 -1.97
CA LEU A 250 4.85 -19.70 -2.67
C LEU A 250 6.04 -20.24 -3.46
N ALA A 251 6.75 -19.39 -4.23
CA ALA A 251 7.93 -19.79 -5.00
C ALA A 251 9.05 -20.30 -4.10
N MET A 252 9.31 -19.64 -2.96
CA MET A 252 10.27 -20.10 -1.95
C MET A 252 9.86 -21.46 -1.39
N SER A 253 8.57 -21.68 -1.13
CA SER A 253 8.05 -22.95 -0.61
C SER A 253 8.19 -24.09 -1.61
N ALA A 254 7.94 -23.82 -2.88
CA ALA A 254 8.17 -24.81 -3.96
C ALA A 254 9.65 -25.20 -4.05
N THR A 255 10.55 -24.22 -4.03
CA THR A 255 11.99 -24.46 -4.04
C THR A 255 12.45 -25.25 -2.82
N TYR A 256 12.03 -24.86 -1.62
CA TYR A 256 12.39 -25.55 -0.38
C TYR A 256 11.92 -26.99 -0.36
N THR A 257 10.66 -27.24 -0.70
CA THR A 257 10.08 -28.58 -0.61
C THR A 257 10.63 -29.56 -1.65
N THR A 258 11.10 -29.08 -2.80
CA THR A 258 11.78 -29.88 -3.81
C THR A 258 13.22 -30.25 -3.42
N GLY A 259 13.90 -29.37 -2.68
CA GLY A 259 15.27 -29.60 -2.21
C GLY A 259 15.38 -30.30 -0.85
N ARG A 260 14.33 -30.20 -0.01
CA ARG A 260 14.34 -30.79 1.34
C ARG A 260 13.95 -32.24 1.34
N GLU A 261 14.81 -33.10 1.85
CA GLU A 261 14.54 -34.54 1.97
C GLU A 261 14.18 -34.94 3.41
N GLN A 262 13.17 -35.79 3.52
CA GLN A 262 12.80 -36.53 4.73
C GLN A 262 12.23 -37.90 4.33
N PHE A 263 12.41 -38.90 5.17
CA PHE A 263 11.98 -40.30 4.89
C PHE A 263 12.54 -40.83 3.55
N GLY A 264 13.76 -40.42 3.18
CA GLY A 264 14.48 -40.88 1.99
C GLY A 264 14.03 -40.28 0.65
N ARG A 265 13.24 -39.19 0.66
CA ARG A 265 12.77 -38.50 -0.57
C ARG A 265 12.45 -37.05 -0.33
N ALA A 266 12.39 -36.24 -1.41
CA ALA A 266 11.98 -34.85 -1.35
C ALA A 266 10.56 -34.72 -0.76
N ILE A 267 10.37 -33.74 0.17
CA ILE A 267 9.07 -33.57 0.85
C ILE A 267 7.98 -33.13 -0.11
N ALA A 268 8.29 -32.50 -1.24
CA ALA A 268 7.35 -32.17 -2.31
C ALA A 268 6.61 -33.41 -2.87
N THR A 269 7.17 -34.62 -2.74
CA THR A 269 6.56 -35.87 -3.22
C THR A 269 5.44 -36.40 -2.31
N PHE A 270 5.26 -35.82 -1.13
CA PHE A 270 4.16 -36.18 -0.24
C PHE A 270 2.89 -35.42 -0.66
N GLN A 271 1.77 -36.14 -0.83
CA GLN A 271 0.50 -35.54 -1.27
C GLN A 271 0.05 -34.39 -0.38
N ALA A 272 0.22 -34.49 0.94
CA ALA A 272 -0.17 -33.43 1.88
C ALA A 272 0.60 -32.11 1.64
N VAL A 273 1.85 -32.17 1.20
CA VAL A 273 2.66 -31.00 0.82
C VAL A 273 2.23 -30.50 -0.55
N GLY A 274 2.11 -31.41 -1.53
CA GLY A 274 1.71 -31.05 -2.90
C GLY A 274 0.34 -30.38 -2.97
N HIS A 275 -0.68 -30.95 -2.30
CA HIS A 275 -2.03 -30.36 -2.27
C HIS A 275 -2.03 -28.98 -1.61
N ARG A 276 -1.33 -28.80 -0.50
CA ARG A 276 -1.22 -27.51 0.18
C ARG A 276 -0.61 -26.42 -0.69
N LEU A 277 0.43 -26.74 -1.45
CA LEU A 277 1.04 -25.78 -2.38
C LEU A 277 0.16 -25.55 -3.62
N ALA A 278 -0.60 -26.54 -4.06
CA ALA A 278 -1.59 -26.39 -5.13
C ALA A 278 -2.72 -25.45 -4.71
N ASP A 279 -3.26 -25.60 -3.49
CA ASP A 279 -4.27 -24.67 -2.95
C ASP A 279 -3.71 -23.26 -2.84
N ALA A 280 -2.47 -23.10 -2.34
CA ALA A 280 -1.80 -21.81 -2.27
C ALA A 280 -1.57 -21.19 -3.67
N PHE A 281 -1.31 -21.99 -4.69
CA PHE A 281 -1.21 -21.51 -6.08
C PHE A 281 -2.55 -20.97 -6.59
N VAL A 282 -3.65 -21.69 -6.31
CA VAL A 282 -5.02 -21.23 -6.65
C VAL A 282 -5.32 -19.89 -5.97
N ASP A 283 -4.95 -19.75 -4.68
CA ASP A 283 -5.12 -18.49 -3.94
C ASP A 283 -4.33 -17.33 -4.58
N VAL A 284 -3.07 -17.55 -4.95
CA VAL A 284 -2.23 -16.52 -5.63
C VAL A 284 -2.84 -16.12 -6.98
N GLU A 285 -3.33 -17.08 -7.77
CA GLU A 285 -3.98 -16.79 -9.05
C GLU A 285 -5.29 -16.01 -8.87
N ALA A 286 -6.08 -16.33 -7.85
CA ALA A 286 -7.30 -15.58 -7.53
C ALA A 286 -6.95 -14.13 -7.09
N MET A 287 -5.92 -13.95 -6.25
CA MET A 287 -5.41 -12.62 -5.89
C MET A 287 -4.98 -11.85 -7.15
N ARG A 288 -4.23 -12.48 -8.04
CA ARG A 288 -3.73 -11.87 -9.28
C ARG A 288 -4.88 -11.40 -10.17
N LEU A 289 -5.81 -12.28 -10.48
CA LEU A 289 -6.91 -11.96 -11.41
C LEU A 289 -7.85 -10.89 -10.87
N THR A 290 -8.20 -10.96 -9.59
CA THR A 290 -9.09 -9.97 -8.97
C THR A 290 -8.41 -8.60 -8.82
N THR A 291 -7.11 -8.57 -8.51
CA THR A 291 -6.34 -7.32 -8.47
C THR A 291 -6.25 -6.67 -9.85
N LEU A 292 -5.89 -7.44 -10.89
CA LEU A 292 -5.82 -6.93 -12.26
C LEU A 292 -7.17 -6.43 -12.77
N GLN A 293 -8.27 -7.12 -12.43
CA GLN A 293 -9.62 -6.66 -12.78
C GLN A 293 -9.94 -5.31 -12.15
N ALA A 294 -9.69 -5.16 -10.85
CA ALA A 294 -9.94 -3.91 -10.14
C ALA A 294 -9.07 -2.75 -10.68
N VAL A 295 -7.78 -3.00 -10.91
CA VAL A 295 -6.86 -2.02 -11.52
C VAL A 295 -7.37 -1.58 -12.88
N TRP A 296 -7.71 -2.52 -13.76
CA TRP A 296 -8.19 -2.23 -15.13
C TRP A 296 -9.47 -1.36 -15.11
N LEU A 297 -10.42 -1.67 -14.22
CA LEU A 297 -11.65 -0.87 -14.10
C LEU A 297 -11.34 0.56 -13.64
N LEU A 298 -10.46 0.73 -12.64
CA LEU A 298 -10.07 2.04 -12.13
C LEU A 298 -9.32 2.87 -13.18
N ASP A 299 -8.43 2.25 -13.96
CA ASP A 299 -7.71 2.91 -15.07
C ASP A 299 -8.67 3.32 -16.20
N ALA A 300 -9.67 2.50 -16.48
CA ALA A 300 -10.69 2.79 -17.48
C ALA A 300 -11.73 3.84 -16.99
N GLY A 301 -11.66 4.31 -15.76
CA GLY A 301 -12.65 5.23 -15.16
C GLY A 301 -14.03 4.60 -14.99
N LEU A 302 -14.10 3.28 -14.87
CA LEU A 302 -15.33 2.52 -14.70
C LEU A 302 -15.64 2.30 -13.20
N PRO A 303 -16.92 2.10 -12.83
CA PRO A 303 -17.29 1.69 -11.47
C PRO A 303 -16.56 0.41 -11.07
N ALA A 304 -15.90 0.40 -9.90
CA ALA A 304 -15.03 -0.69 -9.46
C ALA A 304 -15.17 -1.01 -7.96
N ALA A 305 -16.12 -0.42 -7.25
CA ALA A 305 -16.21 -0.52 -5.79
C ALA A 305 -16.30 -1.97 -5.28
N THR A 306 -17.04 -2.83 -5.96
CA THR A 306 -17.18 -4.25 -5.64
C THR A 306 -15.90 -5.01 -5.95
N GLU A 307 -15.32 -4.80 -7.13
CA GLU A 307 -14.09 -5.48 -7.57
C GLU A 307 -12.89 -5.11 -6.71
N VAL A 308 -12.78 -3.85 -6.31
CA VAL A 308 -11.77 -3.38 -5.35
C VAL A 308 -11.91 -4.10 -4.01
N ALA A 309 -13.14 -4.21 -3.49
CA ALA A 309 -13.39 -4.92 -2.24
C ALA A 309 -13.11 -6.43 -2.37
N VAL A 310 -13.44 -7.05 -3.51
CA VAL A 310 -13.12 -8.46 -3.83
C VAL A 310 -11.62 -8.66 -3.91
N ALA A 311 -10.87 -7.78 -4.61
CA ALA A 311 -9.41 -7.86 -4.69
C ALA A 311 -8.76 -7.77 -3.32
N LYS A 312 -9.19 -6.81 -2.49
CA LYS A 312 -8.66 -6.67 -1.12
C LYS A 312 -9.07 -7.85 -0.23
N TRP A 313 -10.28 -8.41 -0.39
CA TRP A 313 -10.69 -9.60 0.34
C TRP A 313 -9.78 -10.80 0.00
N TRP A 314 -9.50 -11.03 -1.28
CA TRP A 314 -8.58 -12.07 -1.72
C TRP A 314 -7.15 -11.84 -1.21
N ALA A 315 -6.70 -10.58 -1.19
CA ALA A 315 -5.41 -10.22 -0.61
C ALA A 315 -5.32 -10.56 0.90
N CYS A 316 -6.45 -10.42 1.63
CA CYS A 316 -6.52 -10.80 3.04
C CYS A 316 -6.57 -12.33 3.20
N GLU A 317 -7.60 -12.98 2.69
CA GLU A 317 -7.87 -14.41 2.92
C GLU A 317 -6.90 -15.32 2.16
N GLY A 318 -6.66 -15.04 0.87
CA GLY A 318 -5.71 -15.78 0.05
C GLY A 318 -4.29 -15.59 0.58
N GLY A 319 -3.88 -14.34 0.84
CA GLY A 319 -2.57 -14.02 1.42
C GLY A 319 -2.35 -14.69 2.78
N HIS A 320 -3.36 -14.70 3.65
CA HIS A 320 -3.34 -15.43 4.92
C HIS A 320 -3.08 -16.93 4.72
N ARG A 321 -3.85 -17.58 3.85
CA ARG A 321 -3.71 -19.02 3.58
C ARG A 321 -2.34 -19.36 2.98
N VAL A 322 -1.87 -18.55 2.03
CA VAL A 322 -0.54 -18.72 1.40
C VAL A 322 0.57 -18.57 2.44
N ALA A 323 0.54 -17.52 3.27
CA ALA A 323 1.55 -17.30 4.30
C ALA A 323 1.60 -18.46 5.31
N HIS A 324 0.44 -18.96 5.75
CA HIS A 324 0.37 -20.11 6.66
C HIS A 324 0.77 -21.43 5.98
N ALA A 325 0.43 -21.63 4.70
CA ALA A 325 0.89 -22.78 3.94
C ALA A 325 2.41 -22.80 3.82
N ALA A 326 3.01 -21.63 3.49
CA ALA A 326 4.45 -21.47 3.40
C ALA A 326 5.14 -21.78 4.73
N GLN A 327 4.67 -21.21 5.84
CA GLN A 327 5.20 -21.51 7.18
C GLN A 327 5.10 -23.00 7.52
N HIS A 328 3.96 -23.62 7.23
CA HIS A 328 3.74 -25.02 7.55
C HIS A 328 4.71 -25.96 6.81
N VAL A 329 4.94 -25.74 5.50
CA VAL A 329 5.81 -26.63 4.72
C VAL A 329 7.29 -26.46 5.03
N HIS A 330 7.70 -25.27 5.53
CA HIS A 330 9.05 -25.03 6.00
C HIS A 330 9.29 -25.56 7.44
N GLY A 331 8.23 -25.71 8.24
CA GLY A 331 8.33 -26.12 9.63
C GLY A 331 9.14 -25.12 10.47
N GLY A 332 10.00 -25.59 11.36
CA GLY A 332 10.80 -24.73 12.25
C GLY A 332 11.69 -23.71 11.53
N VAL A 333 12.17 -24.02 10.33
CA VAL A 333 12.97 -23.06 9.52
C VAL A 333 12.14 -21.85 9.11
N GLY A 334 10.83 -22.01 8.88
CA GLY A 334 9.97 -20.91 8.45
C GLY A 334 9.80 -19.81 9.49
N VAL A 335 9.96 -20.11 10.78
CA VAL A 335 9.87 -19.12 11.89
C VAL A 335 11.23 -18.56 12.30
N ASP A 336 12.30 -19.05 11.71
CA ASP A 336 13.64 -18.53 11.95
C ASP A 336 13.76 -17.11 11.39
N VAL A 337 14.18 -16.15 12.23
CA VAL A 337 14.30 -14.73 11.84
C VAL A 337 15.43 -14.51 10.82
N GLU A 338 16.43 -15.40 10.78
CA GLU A 338 17.50 -15.35 9.78
C GLU A 338 17.05 -15.88 8.43
N TYR A 339 16.02 -16.75 8.40
CA TYR A 339 15.49 -17.28 7.16
C TYR A 339 14.53 -16.28 6.49
N PRO A 340 14.67 -16.00 5.19
CA PRO A 340 13.94 -14.92 4.52
C PRO A 340 12.42 -15.01 4.64
N LEU A 341 11.83 -16.18 4.75
CA LEU A 341 10.36 -16.38 4.78
C LEU A 341 9.68 -15.64 5.95
N SER A 342 10.37 -15.46 7.07
CA SER A 342 9.84 -14.75 8.24
C SER A 342 9.41 -13.32 7.90
N ARG A 343 10.10 -12.64 6.96
CA ARG A 343 9.74 -11.29 6.50
C ARG A 343 8.46 -11.30 5.68
N TYR A 344 8.32 -12.26 4.76
CA TYR A 344 7.10 -12.42 3.95
C TYR A 344 5.88 -12.69 4.82
N PHE A 345 6.03 -13.49 5.86
CA PHE A 345 4.95 -13.74 6.82
C PHE A 345 4.53 -12.46 7.56
N ARG A 346 5.49 -11.68 8.07
CA ARG A 346 5.22 -10.40 8.76
C ARG A 346 4.57 -9.37 7.85
N TRP A 347 5.05 -9.23 6.61
CA TRP A 347 4.47 -8.34 5.61
C TRP A 347 3.05 -8.76 5.24
N SER A 348 2.81 -10.06 5.02
CA SER A 348 1.47 -10.58 4.75
C SER A 348 0.49 -10.19 5.85
N LYS A 349 0.88 -10.33 7.13
CA LYS A 349 0.02 -9.96 8.26
C LYS A 349 -0.27 -8.47 8.35
N GLN A 350 0.69 -7.62 8.04
CA GLN A 350 0.46 -6.19 7.98
C GLN A 350 -0.50 -5.81 6.85
N LEU A 351 -0.23 -6.28 5.63
CA LEU A 351 -1.06 -5.98 4.46
C LEU A 351 -2.49 -6.51 4.62
N GLU A 352 -2.67 -7.67 5.29
CA GLU A 352 -3.98 -8.20 5.68
C GLU A 352 -4.79 -7.18 6.49
N MET A 353 -4.17 -6.51 7.46
CA MET A 353 -4.83 -5.57 8.37
C MET A 353 -4.93 -4.15 7.81
N THR A 354 -4.08 -3.78 6.87
CA THR A 354 -4.03 -2.41 6.32
C THR A 354 -5.33 -2.05 5.60
N LEU A 355 -5.94 -0.92 5.98
CA LEU A 355 -7.21 -0.38 5.45
C LEU A 355 -8.40 -1.35 5.57
N GLY A 356 -8.41 -2.17 6.61
CA GLY A 356 -9.48 -3.11 6.92
C GLY A 356 -9.23 -4.53 6.40
N ALA A 357 -9.39 -5.50 7.29
CA ALA A 357 -9.26 -6.93 7.01
C ALA A 357 -10.47 -7.48 6.23
N ALA A 358 -10.46 -8.77 5.92
CA ALA A 358 -11.50 -9.46 5.14
C ALA A 358 -12.94 -9.18 5.57
N PRO A 359 -13.31 -9.14 6.87
CA PRO A 359 -14.67 -8.82 7.28
C PRO A 359 -15.13 -7.41 6.85
N ALA A 360 -14.23 -6.42 6.88
CA ALA A 360 -14.56 -5.07 6.43
C ALA A 360 -14.89 -5.03 4.93
N GLN A 361 -14.18 -5.81 4.12
CA GLN A 361 -14.44 -5.89 2.68
C GLN A 361 -15.78 -6.62 2.38
N LEU A 362 -16.10 -7.66 3.13
CA LEU A 362 -17.40 -8.33 3.00
C LEU A 362 -18.57 -7.40 3.37
N LEU A 363 -18.43 -6.59 4.43
CA LEU A 363 -19.44 -5.58 4.79
C LEU A 363 -19.60 -4.54 3.68
N ARG A 364 -18.50 -4.13 3.05
CA ARG A 364 -18.53 -3.20 1.92
C ARG A 364 -19.27 -3.79 0.71
N ILE A 365 -18.95 -5.04 0.31
CA ILE A 365 -19.64 -5.74 -0.78
C ILE A 365 -21.13 -5.87 -0.46
N GLY A 366 -21.48 -6.30 0.76
CA GLY A 366 -22.86 -6.40 1.20
C GLY A 366 -23.62 -5.08 1.16
N SER A 367 -22.97 -3.97 1.54
CA SER A 367 -23.55 -2.63 1.46
C SER A 367 -23.82 -2.20 0.01
N THR A 368 -22.90 -2.46 -0.91
CA THR A 368 -23.07 -2.16 -2.34
C THR A 368 -24.24 -2.95 -2.92
N LEU A 369 -24.30 -4.26 -2.68
CA LEU A 369 -25.39 -5.12 -3.17
C LEU A 369 -26.75 -4.73 -2.58
N ALA A 370 -26.81 -4.22 -1.35
CA ALA A 370 -28.05 -3.79 -0.73
C ALA A 370 -28.59 -2.47 -1.32
N THR A 371 -27.76 -1.68 -1.98
CA THR A 371 -28.14 -0.39 -2.61
C THR A 371 -28.41 -0.50 -4.10
N GLU A 372 -28.01 -1.59 -4.75
CA GLU A 372 -28.34 -1.84 -6.16
C GLU A 372 -29.83 -2.21 -6.29
N PRO A 373 -30.60 -1.54 -7.16
CA PRO A 373 -31.97 -1.95 -7.43
C PRO A 373 -31.97 -3.34 -8.09
N ALA A 374 -32.87 -4.23 -7.60
CA ALA A 374 -33.05 -5.57 -8.13
C ALA A 374 -33.49 -5.58 -9.60
#